data_50ff2cd4ce86a5b752a6bf9f25f0aaac
#
_entry.id   50ff2cd4ce86a5b752a6bf9f25f0aaac
#
_cell.length_a   1.000
_cell.length_b   1.000
_cell.length_c   1.000
_cell.angle_alpha   90.00
_cell.angle_beta   90.00
_cell.angle_gamma   90.00
#
_symmetry.space_group_name_H-M   'P 1'
#
loop_
_entity.id
_entity.type
_entity.pdbx_description
1 polymer ?
#
loop_
_entity_poly.entity_id
_entity_poly.type
_entity_poly.pdbx_seq_one_letter_code
_entity_poly.pdbx_strand_id
1 'polypeptide(L)'
;MKTKLFSLVLVLVFYFLPSQYLVNDSFETDALGTLPSGYTIKYNGTGTANQKVVNTVVKNGAQSLQLEGAGGWSAELYRTITFPQLVTVETFINVDLAANGLSAGIGIGDSNIGTWGTRVSRLEFTSSGGIRQIEITSYKGSFGPRYLLMVNYQPNTWYHIKIEHNLNTKKAKVYIDGNLMTGIYNSQDYTEFDLEPTVTPIHLQLLAGNAGTARAMFDDIKVYETSALSVNDIQKNEGNLYLSESQNELILKNLKTPLEYNLYNASGKLIKKGEMKNTLDISELPKGVYIFTSSDASFSKKFLKTK
;
A
#
# COMPACT_ATOMS: atom_id res chain seq x y z
N MET A 1 45.45 -46.14 -11.67
CA MET A 1 45.15 -44.81 -11.15
C MET A 1 43.64 -44.51 -11.32
N LYS A 2 42.85 -44.46 -10.25
CA LYS A 2 41.43 -44.15 -10.32
C LYS A 2 41.28 -42.67 -9.95
N THR A 3 40.97 -41.81 -10.92
CA THR A 3 40.68 -40.38 -10.72
C THR A 3 39.32 -40.24 -10.07
N LYS A 4 39.24 -39.75 -8.82
CA LYS A 4 38.00 -39.39 -8.15
C LYS A 4 37.57 -38.01 -8.65
N LEU A 5 36.45 -37.99 -9.38
CA LEU A 5 35.77 -36.76 -9.80
C LEU A 5 35.02 -36.20 -8.58
N PHE A 6 35.46 -35.07 -8.04
CA PHE A 6 34.75 -34.34 -6.99
C PHE A 6 33.70 -33.46 -7.67
N SER A 7 32.41 -33.87 -7.55
CA SER A 7 31.30 -33.01 -7.96
C SER A 7 31.09 -31.94 -6.89
N LEU A 8 31.43 -30.70 -7.21
CA LEU A 8 31.12 -29.53 -6.40
C LEU A 8 29.63 -29.20 -6.62
N VAL A 9 28.79 -29.54 -5.67
CA VAL A 9 27.39 -29.12 -5.67
C VAL A 9 27.36 -27.68 -5.18
N LEU A 10 27.21 -26.71 -6.10
CA LEU A 10 26.98 -25.30 -5.79
C LEU A 10 25.53 -25.14 -5.35
N VAL A 11 25.29 -25.11 -4.05
CA VAL A 11 23.97 -24.76 -3.49
C VAL A 11 23.80 -23.26 -3.61
N LEU A 12 23.10 -22.81 -4.66
CA LEU A 12 22.60 -21.43 -4.77
C LEU A 12 21.47 -21.24 -3.77
N VAL A 13 21.80 -20.71 -2.61
CA VAL A 13 20.81 -20.23 -1.65
C VAL A 13 20.27 -18.91 -2.19
N PHE A 14 19.09 -18.95 -2.80
CA PHE A 14 18.33 -17.75 -3.10
C PHE A 14 17.88 -17.14 -1.78
N TYR A 15 18.58 -16.14 -1.30
CA TYR A 15 18.04 -15.24 -0.29
C TYR A 15 16.90 -14.47 -0.96
N PHE A 16 15.65 -14.88 -0.68
CA PHE A 16 14.55 -13.94 -0.76
C PHE A 16 14.87 -12.86 0.25
N LEU A 17 15.35 -11.72 -0.20
CA LEU A 17 15.41 -10.55 0.65
C LEU A 17 13.94 -10.21 0.96
N PRO A 18 13.48 -10.37 2.19
CA PRO A 18 12.16 -9.89 2.54
C PRO A 18 12.13 -8.40 2.21
N SER A 19 11.02 -7.90 1.66
CA SER A 19 10.85 -6.47 1.49
C SER A 19 11.16 -5.84 2.84
N GLN A 20 12.17 -4.97 2.89
CA GLN A 20 12.59 -4.38 4.14
C GLN A 20 11.49 -3.41 4.55
N TYR A 21 10.69 -3.79 5.54
CA TYR A 21 9.72 -2.88 6.12
C TYR A 21 10.44 -1.73 6.81
N LEU A 22 10.05 -0.51 6.50
CA LEU A 22 10.44 0.69 7.24
C LEU A 22 9.66 0.78 8.56
N VAL A 23 8.42 0.28 8.55
CA VAL A 23 7.58 0.04 9.73
C VAL A 23 6.87 -1.30 9.51
N ASN A 24 6.85 -2.13 10.54
CA ASN A 24 6.03 -3.34 10.60
C ASN A 24 5.58 -3.49 12.05
N ASP A 25 4.44 -2.92 12.36
CA ASP A 25 3.99 -2.72 13.72
C ASP A 25 2.60 -3.32 13.91
N SER A 26 2.55 -4.43 14.62
CA SER A 26 1.34 -5.14 15.01
C SER A 26 0.97 -4.89 16.48
N PHE A 27 1.77 -4.09 17.20
CA PHE A 27 1.61 -3.75 18.62
C PHE A 27 1.70 -4.92 19.60
N GLU A 28 1.93 -6.15 19.15
CA GLU A 28 1.92 -7.38 19.97
C GLU A 28 3.03 -7.44 21.02
N THR A 29 4.11 -6.67 20.82
CA THR A 29 5.26 -6.61 21.73
C THR A 29 5.25 -5.38 22.64
N ASP A 30 4.31 -4.46 22.44
CA ASP A 30 4.19 -3.27 23.27
C ASP A 30 3.41 -3.57 24.57
N ALA A 31 3.68 -2.81 25.62
CA ALA A 31 2.96 -2.96 26.87
C ALA A 31 1.54 -2.39 26.78
N LEU A 32 0.54 -3.15 27.22
CA LEU A 32 -0.86 -2.68 27.30
C LEU A 32 -0.98 -1.41 28.14
N GLY A 33 -1.80 -0.48 27.67
CA GLY A 33 -2.06 0.79 28.34
C GLY A 33 -0.97 1.84 28.17
N THR A 34 0.06 1.58 27.36
CA THR A 34 1.16 2.52 27.08
C THR A 34 1.14 3.00 25.63
N LEU A 35 1.84 4.10 25.37
CA LEU A 35 2.14 4.54 24.02
C LEU A 35 3.08 3.52 23.35
N PRO A 36 2.83 3.07 22.11
CA PRO A 36 3.73 2.14 21.44
C PRO A 36 5.09 2.78 21.14
N SER A 37 6.13 1.96 21.08
CA SER A 37 7.49 2.43 20.86
C SER A 37 7.66 3.02 19.47
N GLY A 38 8.53 4.05 19.33
CA GLY A 38 8.81 4.71 18.06
C GLY A 38 7.78 5.74 17.62
N TYR A 39 6.70 5.96 18.38
CA TYR A 39 5.73 7.01 18.13
C TYR A 39 5.89 8.19 19.11
N THR A 40 5.58 9.38 18.59
CA THR A 40 5.57 10.63 19.36
C THR A 40 4.18 11.24 19.29
N ILE A 41 3.68 11.71 20.42
CA ILE A 41 2.41 12.47 20.51
C ILE A 41 2.67 13.91 20.08
N LYS A 42 1.96 14.38 19.04
CA LYS A 42 1.89 15.78 18.69
C LYS A 42 0.71 16.46 19.37
N TYR A 43 -0.46 15.84 19.30
CA TYR A 43 -1.69 16.26 19.95
C TYR A 43 -2.26 15.11 20.76
N ASN A 44 -2.72 15.40 21.95
CA ASN A 44 -3.06 14.37 22.94
C ASN A 44 -4.58 14.09 23.07
N GLY A 45 -5.43 14.70 22.24
CA GLY A 45 -6.88 14.45 22.25
C GLY A 45 -7.47 14.59 23.65
N THR A 46 -8.09 13.51 24.17
CA THR A 46 -8.65 13.44 25.52
C THR A 46 -7.59 13.27 26.62
N GLY A 47 -6.31 13.19 26.26
CA GLY A 47 -5.19 13.05 27.19
C GLY A 47 -4.19 11.99 26.73
N THR A 48 -2.94 12.16 27.14
CA THR A 48 -1.81 11.28 26.74
C THR A 48 -2.08 9.80 27.11
N ALA A 49 -2.70 9.56 28.28
CA ALA A 49 -2.99 8.20 28.75
C ALA A 49 -4.05 7.46 27.92
N ASN A 50 -4.75 8.15 27.02
CA ASN A 50 -5.77 7.57 26.13
C ASN A 50 -5.21 7.20 24.75
N GLN A 51 -3.96 7.60 24.46
CA GLN A 51 -3.23 7.25 23.24
C GLN A 51 -2.35 6.03 23.57
N LYS A 52 -2.87 4.82 23.36
CA LYS A 52 -2.29 3.61 23.97
C LYS A 52 -2.59 2.32 23.22
N VAL A 53 -1.76 1.33 23.47
CA VAL A 53 -2.02 -0.06 23.07
C VAL A 53 -3.13 -0.65 23.92
N VAL A 54 -4.09 -1.31 23.27
CA VAL A 54 -5.28 -1.93 23.88
C VAL A 54 -5.48 -3.37 23.37
N ASN A 55 -6.29 -4.14 24.10
CA ASN A 55 -6.70 -5.51 23.74
C ASN A 55 -8.23 -5.67 23.64
N THR A 56 -8.96 -4.58 23.54
CA THR A 56 -10.44 -4.57 23.56
C THR A 56 -11.07 -4.54 22.18
N VAL A 57 -10.42 -3.88 21.20
CA VAL A 57 -10.86 -3.81 19.81
C VAL A 57 -9.64 -4.12 18.94
N VAL A 58 -9.49 -5.35 18.51
CA VAL A 58 -8.32 -5.88 17.80
C VAL A 58 -8.75 -6.46 16.47
N LYS A 59 -7.94 -6.28 15.42
CA LYS A 59 -8.15 -6.88 14.11
C LYS A 59 -7.46 -8.23 14.00
N ASN A 60 -6.16 -8.27 14.27
CA ASN A 60 -5.33 -9.45 14.23
C ASN A 60 -4.54 -9.58 15.54
N GLY A 61 -4.18 -10.81 15.93
CA GLY A 61 -3.42 -11.02 17.17
C GLY A 61 -4.22 -10.73 18.42
N ALA A 62 -3.61 -10.04 19.37
CA ALA A 62 -4.15 -9.76 20.71
C ALA A 62 -4.20 -8.26 21.07
N GLN A 63 -3.56 -7.40 20.29
CA GLN A 63 -3.40 -5.98 20.58
C GLN A 63 -3.58 -5.08 19.37
N SER A 64 -3.97 -3.84 19.59
CA SER A 64 -4.06 -2.78 18.59
C SER A 64 -3.73 -1.43 19.22
N LEU A 65 -3.49 -0.40 18.43
CA LEU A 65 -3.31 0.98 18.88
C LEU A 65 -4.65 1.71 18.91
N GLN A 66 -5.02 2.27 20.06
CA GLN A 66 -6.11 3.21 20.24
C GLN A 66 -5.61 4.64 20.25
N LEU A 67 -6.25 5.50 19.45
CA LEU A 67 -6.19 6.96 19.60
C LEU A 67 -7.58 7.48 19.94
N GLU A 68 -7.65 8.47 20.85
CA GLU A 68 -8.91 9.06 21.27
C GLU A 68 -8.85 10.59 21.15
N GLY A 69 -9.65 11.14 20.24
CA GLY A 69 -9.82 12.57 20.05
C GLY A 69 -10.81 13.15 21.06
N ALA A 70 -10.83 14.47 21.20
CA ALA A 70 -11.77 15.21 22.03
C ALA A 70 -12.58 16.19 21.17
N GLY A 71 -13.72 16.65 21.65
CA GLY A 71 -14.46 17.74 21.01
C GLY A 71 -13.58 18.98 20.86
N GLY A 72 -13.29 19.38 19.62
CA GLY A 72 -12.43 20.52 19.30
C GLY A 72 -10.91 20.24 19.38
N TRP A 73 -10.44 19.04 19.75
CA TRP A 73 -9.04 18.70 19.88
C TRP A 73 -8.71 17.28 19.39
N SER A 74 -7.88 17.17 18.36
CA SER A 74 -7.46 15.88 17.82
C SER A 74 -6.41 15.19 18.70
N ALA A 75 -6.31 13.86 18.57
CA ALA A 75 -5.08 13.14 18.89
C ALA A 75 -4.28 12.92 17.60
N GLU A 76 -2.99 13.19 17.63
CA GLU A 76 -2.08 12.90 16.52
C GLU A 76 -0.80 12.27 17.05
N LEU A 77 -0.52 11.07 16.55
CA LEU A 77 0.79 10.44 16.68
C LEU A 77 1.55 10.56 15.37
N TYR A 78 2.86 10.67 15.47
CA TYR A 78 3.72 10.53 14.31
C TYR A 78 4.92 9.63 14.59
N ARG A 79 5.45 9.02 13.55
CA ARG A 79 6.70 8.27 13.54
C ARG A 79 7.59 8.81 12.44
N THR A 80 8.85 9.15 12.78
CA THR A 80 9.83 9.67 11.81
C THR A 80 10.33 8.54 10.91
N ILE A 81 10.30 8.75 9.61
CA ILE A 81 10.69 7.79 8.58
C ILE A 81 11.43 8.50 7.46
N THR A 82 12.49 7.89 6.95
CA THR A 82 13.07 8.28 5.66
C THR A 82 12.32 7.53 4.56
N PHE A 83 11.46 8.24 3.83
CA PHE A 83 10.62 7.65 2.80
C PHE A 83 11.38 7.46 1.49
N PRO A 84 11.32 6.25 0.86
CA PRO A 84 11.75 6.05 -0.51
C PRO A 84 10.81 6.76 -1.49
N GLN A 85 11.21 6.89 -2.76
CA GLN A 85 10.43 7.57 -3.79
C GLN A 85 9.10 6.85 -4.12
N LEU A 86 9.10 5.53 -4.00
CA LEU A 86 7.91 4.70 -4.13
C LEU A 86 7.67 4.03 -2.79
N VAL A 87 6.58 4.37 -2.14
CA VAL A 87 6.30 3.87 -0.79
C VAL A 87 4.84 3.49 -0.62
N THR A 88 4.62 2.34 0.01
CA THR A 88 3.31 1.86 0.42
C THR A 88 3.14 2.04 1.92
N VAL A 89 2.00 2.60 2.31
CA VAL A 89 1.48 2.62 3.68
C VAL A 89 0.26 1.71 3.72
N GLU A 90 0.24 0.77 4.65
CA GLU A 90 -0.81 -0.23 4.77
C GLU A 90 -1.17 -0.42 6.24
N THR A 91 -2.47 -0.54 6.55
CA THR A 91 -2.97 -0.74 7.92
C THR A 91 -4.44 -1.15 7.92
N PHE A 92 -4.91 -1.66 9.04
CA PHE A 92 -6.34 -1.73 9.34
C PHE A 92 -6.75 -0.55 10.21
N ILE A 93 -7.91 0.05 9.89
CA ILE A 93 -8.50 1.17 10.64
C ILE A 93 -9.93 0.80 11.03
N ASN A 94 -10.28 1.05 12.31
CA ASN A 94 -11.64 0.97 12.82
C ASN A 94 -11.97 2.27 13.55
N VAL A 95 -13.20 2.76 13.36
CA VAL A 95 -13.72 3.96 14.02
C VAL A 95 -14.93 3.56 14.82
N ASP A 96 -14.94 3.80 16.12
CA ASP A 96 -16.04 3.40 17.02
C ASP A 96 -17.28 4.30 16.89
N LEU A 97 -17.07 5.57 16.61
CA LEU A 97 -18.14 6.57 16.50
C LEU A 97 -17.87 7.53 15.33
N ALA A 98 -18.83 7.65 14.44
CA ALA A 98 -18.82 8.65 13.38
C ALA A 98 -19.52 9.92 13.84
N ALA A 99 -18.84 10.75 14.61
CA ALA A 99 -19.31 12.09 14.92
C ALA A 99 -19.13 13.03 13.71
N ASN A 100 -19.88 14.15 13.67
CA ASN A 100 -19.69 15.13 12.60
C ASN A 100 -18.26 15.70 12.62
N GLY A 101 -17.57 15.63 11.48
CA GLY A 101 -16.20 16.04 11.28
C GLY A 101 -15.24 14.87 11.11
N LEU A 102 -13.96 15.09 11.39
CA LEU A 102 -12.90 14.09 11.27
C LEU A 102 -12.99 13.09 12.42
N SER A 103 -12.94 11.80 12.11
CA SER A 103 -12.95 10.71 13.09
C SER A 103 -11.61 9.98 13.19
N ALA A 104 -10.99 9.64 12.05
CA ALA A 104 -9.70 8.96 11.98
C ALA A 104 -8.92 9.38 10.74
N GLY A 105 -7.61 9.18 10.73
CA GLY A 105 -6.81 9.36 9.52
C GLY A 105 -5.43 8.70 9.61
N ILE A 106 -4.90 8.36 8.45
CA ILE A 106 -3.52 7.90 8.26
C ILE A 106 -2.92 8.54 7.02
N GLY A 107 -1.66 8.90 7.09
CA GLY A 107 -0.98 9.49 5.94
C GLY A 107 0.50 9.71 6.15
N ILE A 108 1.10 10.43 5.20
CA ILE A 108 2.50 10.87 5.25
C ILE A 108 2.57 12.40 5.14
N GLY A 109 3.52 13.00 5.84
CA GLY A 109 3.65 14.45 5.83
C GLY A 109 4.82 14.96 6.67
N ASP A 110 4.70 16.20 7.13
CA ASP A 110 5.62 16.79 8.10
C ASP A 110 4.81 17.40 9.25
N SER A 111 4.81 16.73 10.39
CA SER A 111 4.10 17.18 11.60
C SER A 111 4.73 18.42 12.24
N ASN A 112 5.89 18.86 11.81
CA ASN A 112 6.56 20.07 12.32
C ASN A 112 6.09 21.35 11.60
N ILE A 113 5.47 21.24 10.42
CA ILE A 113 5.04 22.37 9.62
C ILE A 113 3.61 22.76 9.97
N GLY A 114 3.41 23.97 10.48
CA GLY A 114 2.11 24.54 10.80
C GLY A 114 1.42 23.90 12.02
N THR A 115 0.29 24.47 12.43
CA THR A 115 -0.44 24.05 13.63
C THR A 115 -0.99 22.62 13.51
N TRP A 116 -1.46 22.24 12.31
CA TRP A 116 -2.09 20.93 12.03
C TRP A 116 -1.17 19.98 11.26
N GLY A 117 0.14 20.28 11.17
CA GLY A 117 1.06 19.57 10.32
C GLY A 117 0.77 19.82 8.84
N THR A 118 1.65 19.31 8.00
CA THR A 118 1.43 19.30 6.56
C THR A 118 1.22 17.87 6.11
N ARG A 119 0.23 17.68 5.25
CA ARG A 119 -0.13 16.40 4.68
C ARG A 119 0.36 16.34 3.25
N VAL A 120 1.32 15.49 2.99
CA VAL A 120 1.65 15.13 1.61
C VAL A 120 0.50 14.32 1.02
N SER A 121 -0.04 13.37 1.81
CA SER A 121 -1.36 12.76 1.62
C SER A 121 -1.89 12.25 2.95
N ARG A 122 -3.20 12.25 3.14
CA ARG A 122 -3.85 11.61 4.27
C ARG A 122 -5.22 11.09 3.89
N LEU A 123 -5.45 9.81 4.13
CA LEU A 123 -6.79 9.23 4.10
C LEU A 123 -7.50 9.56 5.41
N GLU A 124 -8.72 10.04 5.30
CA GLU A 124 -9.53 10.51 6.43
C GLU A 124 -10.91 9.85 6.44
N PHE A 125 -11.32 9.40 7.62
CA PHE A 125 -12.70 9.02 7.94
C PHE A 125 -13.39 10.25 8.49
N THR A 126 -14.41 10.74 7.79
CA THR A 126 -15.12 11.99 8.13
C THR A 126 -16.62 11.76 8.18
N SER A 127 -17.35 12.72 8.74
CA SER A 127 -18.81 12.77 8.66
C SER A 127 -19.26 14.22 8.49
N SER A 128 -20.21 14.45 7.59
CA SER A 128 -20.80 15.76 7.35
C SER A 128 -22.28 15.61 7.09
N GLY A 129 -23.13 16.35 7.84
CA GLY A 129 -24.59 16.27 7.69
C GLY A 129 -25.15 14.86 7.91
N GLY A 130 -24.53 14.04 8.74
CA GLY A 130 -24.90 12.65 8.97
C GLY A 130 -24.39 11.65 7.92
N ILE A 131 -23.74 12.11 6.86
CA ILE A 131 -23.14 11.26 5.83
C ILE A 131 -21.69 10.94 6.24
N ARG A 132 -21.41 9.66 6.44
CA ARG A 132 -20.06 9.17 6.73
C ARG A 132 -19.28 8.98 5.44
N GLN A 133 -18.05 9.45 5.40
CA GLN A 133 -17.23 9.48 4.19
C GLN A 133 -15.79 9.04 4.46
N ILE A 134 -15.18 8.38 3.50
CA ILE A 134 -13.74 8.18 3.45
C ILE A 134 -13.21 9.03 2.30
N GLU A 135 -12.23 9.85 2.61
CA GLU A 135 -11.63 10.79 1.67
C GLU A 135 -10.10 10.65 1.67
N ILE A 136 -9.44 11.01 0.57
CA ILE A 136 -8.01 11.29 0.58
C ILE A 136 -7.79 12.77 0.34
N THR A 137 -6.91 13.35 1.14
CA THR A 137 -6.59 14.79 1.12
C THR A 137 -5.10 15.02 1.03
N SER A 138 -4.70 16.10 0.36
CA SER A 138 -3.32 16.55 0.34
C SER A 138 -3.28 18.07 0.41
N TYR A 139 -2.58 18.64 1.41
CA TYR A 139 -2.44 20.09 1.49
C TYR A 139 -1.36 20.58 2.47
N LYS A 140 -0.88 21.77 2.14
CA LYS A 140 -0.06 22.61 3.02
C LYS A 140 -0.89 23.82 3.44
N GLY A 141 -1.16 23.93 4.75
CA GLY A 141 -2.05 24.98 5.24
C GLY A 141 -3.53 24.58 5.26
N SER A 142 -4.43 25.43 4.77
CA SER A 142 -5.85 25.30 5.08
C SER A 142 -6.68 24.55 4.06
N PHE A 143 -6.29 24.48 2.80
CA PHE A 143 -7.12 23.92 1.72
C PHE A 143 -6.28 23.22 0.66
N GLY A 144 -6.71 22.04 0.28
CA GLY A 144 -6.21 21.24 -0.83
C GLY A 144 -7.32 20.37 -1.41
N PRO A 145 -7.05 19.60 -2.44
CA PRO A 145 -8.04 18.70 -3.01
C PRO A 145 -8.47 17.65 -1.97
N ARG A 146 -9.77 17.37 -1.94
CA ARG A 146 -10.41 16.31 -1.15
C ARG A 146 -11.13 15.40 -2.11
N TYR A 147 -10.62 14.21 -2.30
CA TYR A 147 -11.23 13.22 -3.18
C TYR A 147 -12.09 12.28 -2.35
N LEU A 148 -13.40 12.29 -2.60
CA LEU A 148 -14.34 11.38 -1.94
C LEU A 148 -14.18 9.98 -2.51
N LEU A 149 -13.79 9.03 -1.68
CA LEU A 149 -13.54 7.62 -2.06
C LEU A 149 -14.74 6.72 -1.77
N MET A 150 -15.40 6.92 -0.63
CA MET A 150 -16.48 6.08 -0.16
C MET A 150 -17.48 6.89 0.67
N VAL A 151 -18.75 6.57 0.53
CA VAL A 151 -19.83 7.08 1.40
C VAL A 151 -20.39 5.97 2.28
N ASN A 152 -20.95 6.37 3.45
CA ASN A 152 -21.63 5.49 4.38
C ASN A 152 -20.76 4.33 4.93
N TYR A 153 -19.46 4.60 5.21
CA TYR A 153 -18.68 3.63 5.97
C TYR A 153 -19.38 3.28 7.29
N GLN A 154 -19.17 2.05 7.77
CA GLN A 154 -19.82 1.57 8.99
C GLN A 154 -18.89 1.74 10.20
N PRO A 155 -19.35 2.39 11.30
CA PRO A 155 -18.62 2.38 12.56
C PRO A 155 -18.42 0.96 13.09
N ASN A 156 -17.42 0.77 13.93
CA ASN A 156 -17.05 -0.53 14.51
C ASN A 156 -16.72 -1.61 13.46
N THR A 157 -16.33 -1.17 12.26
CA THR A 157 -15.91 -2.05 11.16
C THR A 157 -14.45 -1.78 10.82
N TRP A 158 -13.67 -2.84 10.68
CA TRP A 158 -12.29 -2.76 10.24
C TRP A 158 -12.22 -2.63 8.72
N TYR A 159 -11.53 -1.61 8.24
CA TYR A 159 -11.21 -1.38 6.84
C TYR A 159 -9.73 -1.59 6.63
N HIS A 160 -9.38 -2.42 5.66
CA HIS A 160 -8.00 -2.57 5.20
C HIS A 160 -7.67 -1.42 4.25
N ILE A 161 -6.76 -0.56 4.64
CA ILE A 161 -6.33 0.61 3.88
C ILE A 161 -4.93 0.35 3.34
N LYS A 162 -4.75 0.54 2.04
CA LYS A 162 -3.44 0.56 1.41
C LYS A 162 -3.32 1.80 0.53
N ILE A 163 -2.24 2.57 0.71
CA ILE A 163 -1.94 3.77 -0.05
C ILE A 163 -0.57 3.61 -0.69
N GLU A 164 -0.53 3.57 -2.01
CA GLU A 164 0.70 3.54 -2.80
C GLU A 164 1.05 4.97 -3.22
N HIS A 165 2.18 5.48 -2.74
CA HIS A 165 2.66 6.82 -3.05
C HIS A 165 3.80 6.76 -4.06
N ASN A 166 3.71 7.57 -5.10
CA ASN A 166 4.81 7.88 -5.99
C ASN A 166 5.25 9.33 -5.76
N LEU A 167 6.31 9.52 -4.97
CA LEU A 167 6.82 10.84 -4.61
C LEU A 167 7.52 11.54 -5.78
N ASN A 168 7.91 10.80 -6.84
CA ASN A 168 8.48 11.39 -8.06
C ASN A 168 7.39 12.08 -8.89
N THR A 169 6.28 11.37 -9.15
CA THR A 169 5.17 11.90 -9.96
C THR A 169 4.17 12.71 -9.14
N LYS A 170 4.32 12.73 -7.82
CA LYS A 170 3.40 13.38 -6.87
C LYS A 170 1.97 12.86 -6.99
N LYS A 171 1.84 11.53 -7.09
CA LYS A 171 0.56 10.83 -7.18
C LYS A 171 0.46 9.72 -6.13
N ALA A 172 -0.77 9.40 -5.74
CA ALA A 172 -1.07 8.24 -4.91
C ALA A 172 -2.22 7.42 -5.50
N LYS A 173 -2.23 6.12 -5.20
CA LYS A 173 -3.36 5.21 -5.40
C LYS A 173 -3.84 4.73 -4.04
N VAL A 174 -5.14 4.58 -3.89
CA VAL A 174 -5.76 4.09 -2.64
C VAL A 174 -6.51 2.81 -2.91
N TYR A 175 -6.34 1.86 -2.02
CA TYR A 175 -7.12 0.62 -1.99
C TYR A 175 -7.82 0.50 -0.65
N ILE A 176 -9.10 0.15 -0.68
CA ILE A 176 -9.91 -0.16 0.50
C ILE A 176 -10.41 -1.60 0.34
N ASP A 177 -10.10 -2.46 1.32
CA ASP A 177 -10.43 -3.89 1.30
C ASP A 177 -9.99 -4.59 0.00
N GLY A 178 -8.79 -4.22 -0.49
CA GLY A 178 -8.17 -4.76 -1.70
C GLY A 178 -8.68 -4.18 -3.02
N ASN A 179 -9.70 -3.32 -3.00
CA ASN A 179 -10.26 -2.69 -4.20
C ASN A 179 -9.60 -1.34 -4.47
N LEU A 180 -9.10 -1.13 -5.69
CA LEU A 180 -8.63 0.19 -6.14
C LEU A 180 -9.80 1.18 -6.15
N MET A 181 -9.62 2.30 -5.46
CA MET A 181 -10.66 3.31 -5.33
C MET A 181 -10.64 4.32 -6.48
N THR A 182 -11.84 4.70 -6.90
CA THR A 182 -12.06 5.90 -7.71
C THR A 182 -12.56 6.99 -6.77
N GLY A 183 -11.89 8.14 -6.76
CA GLY A 183 -12.29 9.29 -5.95
C GLY A 183 -12.97 10.36 -6.79
N ILE A 184 -13.92 11.06 -6.19
CA ILE A 184 -14.66 12.16 -6.85
C ILE A 184 -14.17 13.49 -6.29
N TYR A 185 -13.76 14.39 -7.17
CA TYR A 185 -13.43 15.78 -6.86
C TYR A 185 -13.92 16.70 -7.96
N ASN A 186 -14.64 17.77 -7.62
CA ASN A 186 -15.26 18.70 -8.57
C ASN A 186 -16.10 17.99 -9.67
N SER A 187 -16.87 16.96 -9.25
CA SER A 187 -17.71 16.14 -10.14
C SER A 187 -16.94 15.37 -11.23
N GLN A 188 -15.67 15.11 -11.01
CA GLN A 188 -14.82 14.29 -11.89
C GLN A 188 -14.26 13.10 -11.12
N ASP A 189 -14.06 11.99 -11.84
CA ASP A 189 -13.52 10.74 -11.31
C ASP A 189 -11.99 10.70 -11.46
N TYR A 190 -11.31 10.23 -10.40
CA TYR A 190 -9.87 10.08 -10.34
C TYR A 190 -9.51 8.70 -9.78
N THR A 191 -8.56 8.02 -10.40
CA THR A 191 -7.96 6.77 -9.89
C THR A 191 -6.56 6.99 -9.32
N GLU A 192 -6.00 8.18 -9.52
CA GLU A 192 -4.75 8.65 -8.93
C GLU A 192 -4.98 10.04 -8.32
N PHE A 193 -4.46 10.23 -7.12
CA PHE A 193 -4.72 11.42 -6.30
C PHE A 193 -3.47 12.27 -6.19
N ASP A 194 -3.62 13.60 -6.31
CA ASP A 194 -2.51 14.52 -6.20
C ASP A 194 -1.94 14.55 -4.79
N LEU A 195 -0.61 14.52 -4.69
CA LEU A 195 0.13 14.76 -3.45
C LEU A 195 0.48 16.24 -3.31
N GLU A 196 0.66 16.71 -2.07
CA GLU A 196 1.24 18.03 -1.84
C GLU A 196 2.66 18.09 -2.43
N PRO A 197 2.91 18.94 -3.45
CA PRO A 197 4.14 18.86 -4.23
C PRO A 197 5.35 19.51 -3.56
N THR A 198 5.14 20.43 -2.60
CA THR A 198 6.20 21.32 -2.05
C THR A 198 6.80 20.79 -0.75
N VAL A 199 6.26 19.70 -0.19
CA VAL A 199 6.71 19.14 1.07
C VAL A 199 7.33 17.77 0.86
N THR A 200 8.49 17.55 1.46
CA THR A 200 9.08 16.22 1.60
C THR A 200 8.50 15.56 2.85
N PRO A 201 7.84 14.41 2.76
CA PRO A 201 7.34 13.73 3.93
C PRO A 201 8.50 13.17 4.77
N ILE A 202 8.42 13.36 6.08
CA ILE A 202 9.36 12.80 7.06
C ILE A 202 8.64 12.06 8.19
N HIS A 203 7.30 12.11 8.20
CA HIS A 203 6.48 11.48 9.24
C HIS A 203 5.37 10.61 8.64
N LEU A 204 5.23 9.39 9.16
CA LEU A 204 3.95 8.69 9.17
C LEU A 204 3.07 9.35 10.23
N GLN A 205 1.84 9.69 9.86
CA GLN A 205 0.89 10.40 10.72
C GLN A 205 -0.33 9.52 10.97
N LEU A 206 -0.71 9.35 12.25
CA LEU A 206 -1.92 8.65 12.69
C LEU A 206 -2.78 9.64 13.45
N LEU A 207 -4.07 9.64 13.22
CA LEU A 207 -4.97 10.66 13.75
C LEU A 207 -6.27 10.07 14.28
N ALA A 208 -6.69 10.52 15.46
CA ALA A 208 -8.09 10.52 15.87
C ALA A 208 -8.61 11.96 15.86
N GLY A 209 -9.79 12.14 15.31
CA GLY A 209 -10.29 13.47 14.98
C GLY A 209 -10.82 14.27 16.16
N ASN A 210 -11.30 15.47 15.84
CA ASN A 210 -11.81 16.45 16.81
C ASN A 210 -13.34 16.58 16.83
N ALA A 211 -14.04 15.61 16.29
CA ALA A 211 -15.50 15.63 16.11
C ALA A 211 -16.25 15.02 17.29
N GLY A 212 -15.79 15.20 18.49
CA GLY A 212 -16.30 14.56 19.70
C GLY A 212 -15.30 13.54 20.23
N THR A 213 -15.72 12.73 21.22
CA THR A 213 -14.89 11.66 21.77
C THR A 213 -14.99 10.43 20.85
N ALA A 214 -14.28 10.46 19.73
CA ALA A 214 -14.20 9.35 18.80
C ALA A 214 -12.86 8.61 18.98
N ARG A 215 -12.91 7.27 18.92
CA ARG A 215 -11.73 6.43 18.95
C ARG A 215 -11.43 5.94 17.57
N ALA A 216 -10.15 6.06 17.19
CA ALA A 216 -9.58 5.46 16.02
C ALA A 216 -8.69 4.31 16.47
N MET A 217 -8.96 3.10 15.97
CA MET A 217 -8.14 1.92 16.20
C MET A 217 -7.30 1.64 14.97
N PHE A 218 -6.02 1.37 15.18
CA PHE A 218 -5.09 1.00 14.11
C PHE A 218 -4.46 -0.35 14.44
N ASP A 219 -4.29 -1.17 13.40
CA ASP A 219 -3.67 -2.48 13.55
C ASP A 219 -2.85 -2.82 12.31
N ASP A 220 -1.81 -3.65 12.48
CA ASP A 220 -0.91 -4.10 11.40
C ASP A 220 -0.41 -2.95 10.51
N ILE A 221 0.20 -1.92 11.11
CA ILE A 221 0.76 -0.80 10.35
C ILE A 221 2.04 -1.26 9.65
N LYS A 222 2.05 -1.16 8.32
CA LYS A 222 3.19 -1.47 7.49
C LYS A 222 3.55 -0.28 6.61
N VAL A 223 4.84 0.05 6.58
CA VAL A 223 5.40 0.99 5.62
C VAL A 223 6.57 0.31 4.95
N TYR A 224 6.57 0.26 3.64
CA TYR A 224 7.62 -0.41 2.88
C TYR A 224 7.84 0.25 1.52
N GLU A 225 9.03 0.07 0.99
CA GLU A 225 9.30 0.47 -0.38
C GLU A 225 8.38 -0.32 -1.31
N THR A 226 7.59 0.38 -2.11
CA THR A 226 6.81 -0.25 -3.17
C THR A 226 7.83 -0.77 -4.16
N SER A 227 8.15 -2.06 -4.08
CA SER A 227 9.10 -2.65 -5.01
C SER A 227 8.59 -2.41 -6.42
N ALA A 228 9.47 -2.05 -7.33
CA ALA A 228 9.17 -1.96 -8.77
C ALA A 228 8.66 -3.31 -9.35
N LEU A 229 8.62 -4.35 -8.53
CA LEU A 229 7.98 -5.65 -8.74
C LEU A 229 6.48 -5.67 -8.39
N SER A 230 5.86 -4.61 -7.83
CA SER A 230 4.46 -4.39 -8.13
C SER A 230 4.43 -4.32 -9.66
N VAL A 231 3.65 -5.20 -10.29
CA VAL A 231 3.40 -5.16 -11.73
C VAL A 231 2.80 -3.79 -12.02
N ASN A 232 3.66 -2.75 -12.02
CA ASN A 232 3.36 -1.53 -12.68
C ASN A 232 3.19 -1.96 -14.12
N ASP A 233 2.03 -1.73 -14.67
CA ASP A 233 1.91 -1.58 -16.09
C ASP A 233 3.10 -0.74 -16.55
N ILE A 234 4.15 -1.42 -17.04
CA ILE A 234 5.21 -0.79 -17.76
C ILE A 234 4.57 -0.40 -19.09
N GLN A 235 3.79 0.68 -19.06
CA GLN A 235 3.42 1.43 -20.25
C GLN A 235 4.65 2.21 -20.71
N LYS A 236 5.69 1.46 -21.08
CA LYS A 236 6.76 1.95 -21.93
C LYS A 236 7.36 0.79 -22.71
N ASN A 237 6.59 0.28 -23.56
CA ASN A 237 6.71 -0.43 -24.81
C ASN A 237 5.47 -1.31 -24.89
N GLU A 238 4.51 -0.85 -25.69
CA GLU A 238 3.25 -1.52 -25.97
C GLU A 238 3.49 -2.88 -26.65
N GLY A 239 4.02 -3.83 -25.91
CA GLY A 239 3.97 -5.22 -26.28
C GLY A 239 2.69 -5.81 -25.70
N ASN A 240 1.61 -5.85 -26.45
CA ASN A 240 0.39 -6.54 -26.03
C ASN A 240 0.66 -8.05 -26.02
N LEU A 241 1.16 -8.58 -24.88
CA LEU A 241 1.25 -10.03 -24.67
C LEU A 241 -0.14 -10.56 -24.28
N TYR A 242 -0.67 -11.49 -25.06
CA TYR A 242 -1.94 -12.16 -24.78
C TYR A 242 -1.88 -13.62 -25.18
N LEU A 243 -2.76 -14.42 -24.59
CA LEU A 243 -2.97 -15.81 -24.98
C LEU A 243 -3.80 -15.88 -26.26
N SER A 244 -3.42 -16.78 -27.18
CA SER A 244 -4.29 -17.15 -28.30
C SER A 244 -5.60 -17.77 -27.78
N GLU A 245 -6.65 -17.79 -28.58
CA GLU A 245 -7.95 -18.40 -28.22
C GLU A 245 -7.82 -19.88 -27.88
N SER A 246 -6.92 -20.60 -28.55
CA SER A 246 -6.57 -22.00 -28.24
C SER A 246 -5.77 -22.15 -26.95
N GLN A 247 -5.18 -21.07 -26.42
CA GLN A 247 -4.25 -21.06 -25.30
C GLN A 247 -2.96 -21.86 -25.51
N ASN A 248 -2.61 -22.13 -26.76
CA ASN A 248 -1.40 -22.86 -27.11
C ASN A 248 -0.21 -21.92 -27.43
N GLU A 249 -0.48 -20.64 -27.57
CA GLU A 249 0.53 -19.64 -27.90
C GLU A 249 0.38 -18.39 -27.05
N LEU A 250 1.52 -17.83 -26.64
CA LEU A 250 1.64 -16.45 -26.19
C LEU A 250 1.98 -15.59 -27.40
N ILE A 251 1.23 -14.52 -27.61
CA ILE A 251 1.40 -13.60 -28.72
C ILE A 251 1.83 -12.24 -28.19
N LEU A 252 2.93 -11.70 -28.71
CA LEU A 252 3.43 -10.38 -28.40
C LEU A 252 3.40 -9.52 -29.66
N LYS A 253 2.46 -8.57 -29.74
CA LYS A 253 2.34 -7.66 -30.90
C LYS A 253 3.39 -6.54 -30.85
N ASN A 254 3.79 -6.09 -32.05
CA ASN A 254 4.62 -4.91 -32.26
C ASN A 254 6.08 -5.03 -31.77
N LEU A 255 6.62 -6.25 -31.62
CA LEU A 255 8.04 -6.43 -31.40
C LEU A 255 8.81 -5.96 -32.67
N LYS A 256 9.72 -5.01 -32.48
CA LYS A 256 10.62 -4.52 -33.55
C LYS A 256 11.86 -5.41 -33.69
N THR A 257 12.27 -6.04 -32.61
CA THR A 257 13.42 -6.95 -32.53
C THR A 257 13.03 -8.19 -31.72
N PRO A 258 13.65 -9.35 -31.95
CA PRO A 258 13.44 -10.51 -31.12
C PRO A 258 13.67 -10.21 -29.64
N LEU A 259 12.85 -10.82 -28.75
CA LEU A 259 12.89 -10.62 -27.32
C LEU A 259 13.42 -11.88 -26.63
N GLU A 260 14.50 -11.78 -25.89
CA GLU A 260 14.91 -12.82 -24.96
C GLU A 260 13.96 -12.88 -23.77
N TYR A 261 13.50 -14.08 -23.43
CA TYR A 261 12.48 -14.27 -22.38
C TYR A 261 12.86 -15.38 -21.40
N ASN A 262 12.24 -15.28 -20.22
CA ASN A 262 12.14 -16.33 -19.22
C ASN A 262 10.67 -16.57 -18.87
N LEU A 263 10.28 -17.85 -18.75
CA LEU A 263 8.93 -18.25 -18.36
C LEU A 263 9.00 -19.06 -17.07
N TYR A 264 8.29 -18.61 -16.06
CA TYR A 264 8.25 -19.24 -14.74
C TYR A 264 6.84 -19.77 -14.44
N ASN A 265 6.73 -20.81 -13.61
CA ASN A 265 5.47 -21.24 -13.03
C ASN A 265 5.15 -20.44 -11.74
N ALA A 266 4.00 -20.72 -11.14
CA ALA A 266 3.53 -20.05 -9.91
C ALA A 266 4.48 -20.23 -8.70
N SER A 267 5.33 -21.26 -8.68
CA SER A 267 6.33 -21.47 -7.62
C SER A 267 7.67 -20.76 -7.90
N GLY A 268 7.75 -19.96 -8.97
CA GLY A 268 8.98 -19.27 -9.37
C GLY A 268 10.03 -20.17 -10.07
N LYS A 269 9.67 -21.43 -10.39
CA LYS A 269 10.55 -22.32 -11.14
C LYS A 269 10.60 -21.89 -12.60
N LEU A 270 11.80 -21.73 -13.16
CA LEU A 270 12.00 -21.49 -14.59
C LEU A 270 11.54 -22.73 -15.38
N ILE A 271 10.60 -22.54 -16.31
CA ILE A 271 10.01 -23.59 -17.14
C ILE A 271 10.58 -23.55 -18.55
N LYS A 272 10.72 -22.36 -19.12
CA LYS A 272 11.22 -22.17 -20.48
C LYS A 272 11.97 -20.86 -20.57
N LYS A 273 13.03 -20.81 -21.37
CA LYS A 273 13.76 -19.59 -21.73
C LYS A 273 14.20 -19.64 -23.18
N GLY A 274 14.41 -18.50 -23.79
CA GLY A 274 14.87 -18.42 -25.17
C GLY A 274 14.59 -17.05 -25.76
N GLU A 275 14.49 -17.02 -27.06
CA GLU A 275 14.17 -15.84 -27.86
C GLU A 275 12.84 -16.03 -28.55
N MET A 276 11.95 -15.02 -28.50
CA MET A 276 10.71 -15.02 -29.26
C MET A 276 10.67 -13.83 -30.21
N LYS A 277 10.04 -14.01 -31.37
CA LYS A 277 9.79 -12.92 -32.34
C LYS A 277 8.44 -12.27 -32.07
N ASN A 278 7.36 -12.99 -32.31
CA ASN A 278 5.99 -12.51 -32.08
C ASN A 278 5.14 -13.52 -31.33
N THR A 279 5.47 -14.81 -31.42
CA THR A 279 4.73 -15.88 -30.76
C THR A 279 5.66 -16.83 -30.02
N LEU A 280 5.17 -17.38 -28.94
CA LEU A 280 5.80 -18.42 -28.16
C LEU A 280 4.84 -19.57 -28.02
N ASP A 281 5.21 -20.76 -28.52
CA ASP A 281 4.47 -22.00 -28.31
C ASP A 281 4.56 -22.41 -26.84
N ILE A 282 3.39 -22.59 -26.23
CA ILE A 282 3.17 -23.04 -24.86
C ILE A 282 2.19 -24.23 -24.81
N SER A 283 1.96 -24.91 -25.92
CA SER A 283 1.04 -26.06 -26.02
C SER A 283 1.34 -27.18 -25.02
N GLU A 284 2.63 -27.44 -24.76
CA GLU A 284 3.11 -28.47 -23.82
C GLU A 284 2.96 -28.08 -22.35
N LEU A 285 2.67 -26.80 -22.04
CA LEU A 285 2.54 -26.38 -20.64
C LEU A 285 1.23 -26.93 -20.03
N PRO A 286 1.27 -27.49 -18.81
CA PRO A 286 0.07 -27.83 -18.06
C PRO A 286 -0.81 -26.61 -17.78
N LYS A 287 -2.09 -26.85 -17.45
CA LYS A 287 -2.97 -25.80 -16.92
C LYS A 287 -2.34 -25.19 -15.66
N GLY A 288 -2.35 -23.88 -15.55
CA GLY A 288 -1.73 -23.23 -14.42
C GLY A 288 -1.44 -21.75 -14.63
N VAL A 289 -0.91 -21.14 -13.59
CA VAL A 289 -0.45 -19.76 -13.59
C VAL A 289 1.01 -19.71 -13.98
N TYR A 290 1.35 -18.78 -14.89
CA TYR A 290 2.70 -18.57 -15.40
C TYR A 290 3.05 -17.09 -15.38
N ILE A 291 4.34 -16.81 -15.28
CA ILE A 291 4.92 -15.46 -15.34
C ILE A 291 5.92 -15.45 -16.50
N PHE A 292 5.65 -14.63 -17.47
CA PHE A 292 6.56 -14.32 -18.58
C PHE A 292 7.35 -13.05 -18.25
N THR A 293 8.66 -13.08 -18.43
CA THR A 293 9.53 -11.91 -18.25
C THR A 293 10.48 -11.77 -19.44
N SER A 294 10.83 -10.55 -19.84
CA SER A 294 12.00 -10.31 -20.66
C SER A 294 13.28 -10.59 -19.88
N SER A 295 14.36 -11.00 -20.55
CA SER A 295 15.63 -11.32 -19.88
C SER A 295 16.28 -10.11 -19.20
N ASP A 296 16.02 -8.90 -19.72
CA ASP A 296 16.45 -7.62 -19.14
C ASP A 296 15.51 -7.09 -18.04
N ALA A 297 14.47 -7.88 -17.68
CA ALA A 297 13.43 -7.52 -16.72
C ALA A 297 12.62 -6.23 -17.08
N SER A 298 12.72 -5.73 -18.31
CA SER A 298 11.99 -4.54 -18.76
C SER A 298 10.49 -4.82 -18.97
N PHE A 299 10.11 -6.09 -19.08
CA PHE A 299 8.73 -6.53 -19.29
C PHE A 299 8.42 -7.78 -18.47
N SER A 300 7.28 -7.79 -17.79
CA SER A 300 6.77 -8.97 -17.09
C SER A 300 5.26 -9.05 -17.20
N LYS A 301 4.71 -10.26 -17.42
CA LYS A 301 3.27 -10.47 -17.43
C LYS A 301 2.89 -11.83 -16.89
N LYS A 302 1.91 -11.83 -15.98
CA LYS A 302 1.26 -13.04 -15.47
C LYS A 302 0.10 -13.43 -16.39
N PHE A 303 -0.04 -14.73 -16.69
CA PHE A 303 -1.18 -15.27 -17.41
C PHE A 303 -1.65 -16.60 -16.82
N LEU A 304 -2.90 -16.96 -17.10
CA LEU A 304 -3.52 -18.22 -16.68
C LEU A 304 -3.81 -19.06 -17.91
N LYS A 305 -3.23 -20.27 -17.99
CA LYS A 305 -3.58 -21.29 -18.98
C LYS A 305 -4.66 -22.20 -18.39
N THR A 306 -5.83 -22.29 -19.04
CA THR A 306 -6.98 -23.07 -18.57
C THR A 306 -7.34 -24.24 -19.47
N LYS A 307 -6.73 -24.31 -20.67
CA LYS A 307 -6.95 -25.38 -21.67
C LYS A 307 -5.72 -26.24 -21.85
#